data_4bdd71e3d0b73230589cb1b54e463644
#
_entry.id   4bdd71e3d0b73230589cb1b54e463644
#
_cell.length_a   1.000
_cell.length_b   1.000
_cell.length_c   1.000
_cell.angle_alpha   90.00
_cell.angle_beta   90.00
_cell.angle_gamma   90.00
#
_symmetry.space_group_name_H-M   'P 1'
#
loop_
_entity.id
_entity.type
_entity.pdbx_description
1 polymer ?
#
loop_
_entity_poly.entity_id
_entity_poly.type
_entity_poly.pdbx_seq_one_letter_code
_entity_poly.pdbx_strand_id
1 'polypeptide(L)'
;MKKIIFVGLVICLLGIGTGFGFGQVENPSDLKFPPLKFEPPDPKVFRTQLANGLRAYIQEDHSLPLVDLSAIIGFGNLYVPKDKAGLGSLMSETLIKGGTKTKEGSVIEERVEFLGGSLSFFVSERTSALSLSVLSKDLNEGLDIFFDVLMNAEFRGDALKLGQARLIEQLRQANDQPSVVLAREYSRLLYGDHPLTWDPTRKTYEGITVADLKAVHSEYFFPKNIILTASGDFNKAQLKTKINRLIAGWKNRSLVLPILSKQFPQFEPGVYFIQKAINQGYISLGHLGIEDTNPDYFAVQVMNFILGGGSFTSRITSKVRSDEGLSYNQGSRFTYTWGFPGVFSGYVQTKSATVGYAISLILKELERIRKEPVADEEMETAINYYLESFSDNFQSPQVTMANFAMLEIQGKPMDYYKTYRDKIKAVTKEKVMEVATKYIHPEKIAIMVVGDWEPCNKGSDKLPGGLDQFGKVHRVNLRDPMTGEEIK
;
A
#
# COMPACT_ATOMS: atom_id res chain seq x y z
N MET A 1 82.12 -16.70 -30.16
CA MET A 1 82.28 -18.01 -29.55
C MET A 1 82.22 -17.85 -28.07
N LYS A 2 81.12 -18.10 -27.39
CA LYS A 2 80.97 -18.45 -25.97
C LYS A 2 79.55 -18.88 -25.79
N LYS A 3 79.33 -20.20 -25.58
CA LYS A 3 78.04 -20.81 -25.24
C LYS A 3 77.76 -20.48 -23.76
N ILE A 4 76.62 -19.93 -23.47
CA ILE A 4 76.09 -19.78 -22.12
C ILE A 4 74.97 -20.82 -21.99
N ILE A 5 75.22 -21.78 -21.10
CA ILE A 5 74.26 -22.80 -20.67
C ILE A 5 73.36 -22.17 -19.62
N PHE A 6 72.05 -22.17 -19.86
CA PHE A 6 71.04 -21.77 -18.89
C PHE A 6 70.53 -23.04 -18.15
N VAL A 7 70.92 -23.17 -16.91
CA VAL A 7 70.37 -24.19 -16.01
C VAL A 7 69.07 -23.67 -15.42
N GLY A 8 67.94 -24.23 -15.82
CA GLY A 8 66.64 -23.93 -15.25
C GLY A 8 66.44 -24.69 -13.94
N LEU A 9 66.33 -23.94 -12.87
CA LEU A 9 65.97 -24.49 -11.56
C LEU A 9 64.43 -24.60 -11.46
N VAL A 10 63.93 -25.86 -11.49
CA VAL A 10 62.50 -26.12 -11.25
C VAL A 10 62.30 -26.20 -9.72
N ILE A 11 61.71 -25.17 -9.16
CA ILE A 11 61.25 -25.17 -7.76
C ILE A 11 59.83 -25.74 -7.76
N CYS A 12 59.67 -26.98 -7.30
CA CYS A 12 58.37 -27.54 -6.92
C CYS A 12 57.91 -26.92 -5.60
N LEU A 13 57.05 -25.94 -5.70
CA LEU A 13 56.25 -25.43 -4.56
C LEU A 13 55.09 -26.41 -4.33
N LEU A 14 55.28 -27.30 -3.35
CA LEU A 14 54.17 -28.05 -2.73
C LEU A 14 53.30 -27.03 -1.95
N GLY A 15 52.34 -26.42 -2.61
CA GLY A 15 51.29 -25.68 -1.99
C GLY A 15 50.33 -26.64 -1.31
N ILE A 16 50.33 -26.67 0.01
CA ILE A 16 49.26 -27.29 0.81
C ILE A 16 48.04 -26.39 0.63
N GLY A 17 47.30 -26.65 -0.42
CA GLY A 17 45.97 -26.07 -0.61
C GLY A 17 45.02 -26.71 0.36
N THR A 18 44.70 -26.02 1.47
CA THR A 18 43.44 -26.31 2.20
C THR A 18 42.28 -25.90 1.29
N GLY A 19 41.95 -26.82 0.41
CA GLY A 19 40.74 -26.68 -0.39
C GLY A 19 39.54 -26.71 0.57
N PHE A 20 38.95 -25.53 0.82
CA PHE A 20 37.55 -25.49 1.18
C PHE A 20 36.78 -26.00 -0.04
N GLY A 21 36.56 -27.31 -0.09
CA GLY A 21 35.64 -27.92 -1.01
C GLY A 21 34.24 -27.37 -0.69
N PHE A 22 33.83 -26.37 -1.43
CA PHE A 22 32.41 -26.12 -1.60
C PHE A 22 31.89 -27.36 -2.34
N GLY A 23 31.30 -28.30 -1.59
CA GLY A 23 30.59 -29.43 -2.18
C GLY A 23 29.55 -28.81 -3.15
N GLN A 24 29.70 -29.06 -4.45
CA GLN A 24 28.67 -28.69 -5.40
C GLN A 24 27.40 -29.46 -4.96
N VAL A 25 26.42 -28.71 -4.51
CA VAL A 25 25.09 -29.24 -4.21
C VAL A 25 24.44 -29.51 -5.57
N GLU A 26 24.26 -30.80 -5.90
CA GLU A 26 23.71 -31.23 -7.19
C GLU A 26 22.21 -30.92 -7.33
N ASN A 27 21.50 -30.85 -6.20
CA ASN A 27 20.08 -30.57 -6.18
C ASN A 27 19.79 -29.39 -5.24
N PRO A 28 19.03 -28.35 -5.67
CA PRO A 28 18.63 -27.24 -4.81
C PRO A 28 17.95 -27.66 -3.51
N SER A 29 17.26 -28.81 -3.46
CA SER A 29 16.65 -29.38 -2.25
C SER A 29 17.67 -29.81 -1.18
N ASP A 30 18.94 -30.00 -1.54
CA ASP A 30 20.00 -30.40 -0.61
C ASP A 30 20.68 -29.21 0.08
N LEU A 31 20.32 -27.99 -0.35
CA LEU A 31 20.77 -26.75 0.28
C LEU A 31 20.19 -26.65 1.69
N LYS A 32 21.06 -26.72 2.69
CA LYS A 32 20.68 -26.47 4.08
C LYS A 32 21.09 -25.06 4.48
N PHE A 33 20.12 -24.21 4.64
CA PHE A 33 20.33 -22.87 5.18
C PHE A 33 20.28 -22.92 6.71
N PRO A 34 21.16 -22.18 7.41
CA PRO A 34 20.99 -22.01 8.84
C PRO A 34 19.65 -21.35 9.12
N PRO A 35 18.98 -21.69 10.24
CA PRO A 35 17.71 -21.06 10.57
C PRO A 35 17.89 -19.54 10.66
N LEU A 36 16.92 -18.80 10.11
CA LEU A 36 16.92 -17.35 10.13
C LEU A 36 16.90 -16.83 11.58
N LYS A 37 18.02 -16.26 12.03
CA LYS A 37 18.18 -15.65 13.37
C LYS A 37 17.97 -14.15 13.34
N PHE A 38 16.98 -13.69 12.59
CA PHE A 38 16.68 -12.26 12.53
C PHE A 38 15.82 -11.86 13.75
N GLU A 39 16.32 -10.91 14.54
CA GLU A 39 15.56 -10.27 15.62
C GLU A 39 15.15 -8.86 15.18
N PRO A 40 13.85 -8.53 15.23
CA PRO A 40 13.40 -7.21 14.85
C PRO A 40 13.98 -6.15 15.81
N PRO A 41 14.47 -5.03 15.31
CA PRO A 41 14.97 -3.95 16.16
C PRO A 41 13.86 -3.39 17.04
N ASP A 42 14.22 -2.94 18.27
CA ASP A 42 13.26 -2.37 19.21
C ASP A 42 12.94 -0.90 18.84
N PRO A 43 11.69 -0.55 18.54
CA PRO A 43 11.30 0.83 18.20
C PRO A 43 11.72 1.86 19.25
N LYS A 44 11.78 1.46 20.53
CA LYS A 44 12.12 2.35 21.66
C LYS A 44 13.54 2.90 21.57
N VAL A 45 14.48 2.18 20.95
CA VAL A 45 15.88 2.59 20.77
C VAL A 45 15.99 3.81 19.84
N PHE A 46 15.11 3.86 18.85
CA PHE A 46 15.14 4.90 17.81
C PHE A 46 14.21 6.07 18.13
N ARG A 47 13.20 5.83 18.96
CA ARG A 47 12.21 6.83 19.36
C ARG A 47 12.82 7.92 20.22
N THR A 48 12.55 9.17 19.87
CA THR A 48 12.92 10.35 20.65
C THR A 48 11.84 11.41 20.57
N GLN A 49 11.84 12.34 21.52
CA GLN A 49 11.01 13.52 21.47
C GLN A 49 11.89 14.74 21.25
N LEU A 50 11.54 15.53 20.25
CA LEU A 50 12.16 16.81 19.92
C LEU A 50 11.42 17.97 20.60
N ALA A 51 11.88 19.20 20.32
CA ALA A 51 11.22 20.39 20.81
C ALA A 51 9.73 20.43 20.42
N ASN A 52 8.94 21.17 21.20
CA ASN A 52 7.49 21.34 20.97
C ASN A 52 6.68 20.03 20.97
N GLY A 53 7.28 18.91 21.45
CA GLY A 53 6.63 17.61 21.51
C GLY A 53 6.58 16.86 20.19
N LEU A 54 7.36 17.26 19.17
CA LEU A 54 7.54 16.52 17.94
C LEU A 54 8.16 15.15 18.25
N ARG A 55 7.46 14.09 17.90
CA ARG A 55 7.94 12.72 18.03
C ARG A 55 8.82 12.38 16.84
N ALA A 56 9.88 11.61 17.06
CA ALA A 56 10.77 11.22 15.98
C ALA A 56 11.34 9.81 16.18
N TYR A 57 11.61 9.13 15.07
CA TYR A 57 12.40 7.91 14.98
C TYR A 57 13.66 8.22 14.18
N ILE A 58 14.83 8.06 14.79
CA ILE A 58 16.11 8.51 14.22
C ILE A 58 17.13 7.38 14.29
N GLN A 59 17.65 6.99 13.14
CA GLN A 59 18.70 5.99 12.98
C GLN A 59 19.88 6.55 12.19
N GLU A 60 21.07 6.57 12.82
CA GLU A 60 22.35 6.82 12.11
C GLU A 60 22.73 5.58 11.32
N ASP A 61 23.12 5.78 10.06
CA ASP A 61 23.68 4.73 9.19
C ASP A 61 24.68 5.38 8.22
N HIS A 62 25.95 5.03 8.36
CA HIS A 62 27.06 5.58 7.58
C HIS A 62 27.46 4.70 6.40
N SER A 63 26.62 3.74 6.01
CA SER A 63 26.91 2.81 4.91
C SER A 63 26.89 3.49 3.53
N LEU A 64 26.06 4.52 3.39
CA LEU A 64 25.97 5.35 2.18
C LEU A 64 25.91 6.84 2.57
N PRO A 65 26.46 7.74 1.76
CA PRO A 65 26.42 9.19 2.06
C PRO A 65 25.05 9.80 1.71
N LEU A 66 23.98 9.19 2.21
CA LEU A 66 22.60 9.59 1.98
C LEU A 66 21.88 9.85 3.29
N VAL A 67 20.93 10.77 3.26
CA VAL A 67 20.02 11.04 4.38
C VAL A 67 18.59 11.11 3.86
N ASP A 68 17.74 10.30 4.48
CA ASP A 68 16.30 10.29 4.26
C ASP A 68 15.57 10.87 5.46
N LEU A 69 14.63 11.77 5.18
CA LEU A 69 13.74 12.38 6.15
C LEU A 69 12.30 12.22 5.70
N SER A 70 11.39 11.95 6.62
CA SER A 70 9.96 12.01 6.32
C SER A 70 9.18 12.55 7.52
N ALA A 71 8.32 13.54 7.27
CA ALA A 71 7.32 14.01 8.23
C ALA A 71 5.99 13.35 7.88
N ILE A 72 5.52 12.45 8.75
CA ILE A 72 4.21 11.79 8.61
C ILE A 72 3.21 12.58 9.43
N ILE A 73 2.24 13.18 8.76
CA ILE A 73 1.23 14.07 9.31
C ILE A 73 -0.09 13.30 9.49
N GLY A 74 -0.77 13.47 10.59
CA GLY A 74 -2.10 12.89 10.86
C GLY A 74 -3.21 13.61 10.11
N PHE A 75 -3.07 13.72 8.78
CA PHE A 75 -4.04 14.27 7.83
C PHE A 75 -4.15 13.37 6.61
N GLY A 76 -5.37 13.06 6.17
CA GLY A 76 -5.63 12.27 4.97
C GLY A 76 -6.99 12.57 4.36
N ASN A 77 -7.27 11.97 3.20
CA ASN A 77 -8.49 12.20 2.42
C ASN A 77 -9.79 11.89 3.20
N LEU A 78 -9.75 10.99 4.18
CA LEU A 78 -10.91 10.65 5.01
C LEU A 78 -11.38 11.78 5.94
N TYR A 79 -10.56 12.80 6.13
CA TYR A 79 -10.88 13.97 6.97
C TYR A 79 -11.33 15.18 6.15
N VAL A 80 -11.38 15.04 4.82
CA VAL A 80 -11.82 16.10 3.89
C VAL A 80 -13.35 16.08 3.79
N PRO A 81 -14.03 17.23 3.89
CA PRO A 81 -15.48 17.31 3.67
C PRO A 81 -15.88 16.89 2.26
N LYS A 82 -17.10 16.34 2.10
CA LYS A 82 -17.59 15.81 0.82
C LYS A 82 -17.59 16.84 -0.31
N ASP A 83 -17.97 18.06 -0.01
CA ASP A 83 -17.99 19.19 -0.96
C ASP A 83 -16.59 19.67 -1.37
N LYS A 84 -15.56 19.23 -0.67
CA LYS A 84 -14.14 19.46 -0.95
C LYS A 84 -13.40 18.17 -1.35
N ALA A 85 -14.12 17.15 -1.80
CA ALA A 85 -13.49 15.91 -2.29
C ALA A 85 -12.40 16.24 -3.34
N GLY A 86 -11.20 15.66 -3.18
CA GLY A 86 -10.04 15.97 -3.99
C GLY A 86 -9.08 17.01 -3.40
N LEU A 87 -9.39 17.60 -2.23
CA LEU A 87 -8.52 18.59 -1.58
C LEU A 87 -7.14 17.98 -1.25
N GLY A 88 -7.08 16.75 -0.72
CA GLY A 88 -5.81 16.08 -0.46
C GLY A 88 -4.98 15.85 -1.73
N SER A 89 -5.61 15.52 -2.85
CA SER A 89 -4.93 15.41 -4.15
C SER A 89 -4.36 16.76 -4.59
N LEU A 90 -5.12 17.85 -4.43
CA LEU A 90 -4.61 19.20 -4.72
C LEU A 90 -3.51 19.63 -3.78
N MET A 91 -3.57 19.25 -2.49
CA MET A 91 -2.43 19.48 -1.57
C MET A 91 -1.18 18.72 -2.05
N SER A 92 -1.32 17.49 -2.54
CA SER A 92 -0.19 16.73 -3.09
C SER A 92 0.44 17.42 -4.30
N GLU A 93 -0.37 18.02 -5.17
CA GLU A 93 0.11 18.77 -6.34
C GLU A 93 0.71 20.14 -5.98
N THR A 94 0.28 20.76 -4.88
CA THR A 94 0.54 22.20 -4.66
C THR A 94 1.45 22.51 -3.47
N LEU A 95 1.64 21.61 -2.49
CA LEU A 95 2.42 21.91 -1.29
C LEU A 95 3.83 22.41 -1.62
N ILE A 96 4.52 21.73 -2.54
CA ILE A 96 5.89 22.07 -2.97
C ILE A 96 5.84 23.10 -4.09
N LYS A 97 5.07 22.86 -5.14
CA LYS A 97 4.98 23.73 -6.32
C LYS A 97 4.40 25.12 -6.03
N GLY A 98 3.55 25.22 -5.01
CA GLY A 98 3.03 26.49 -4.52
C GLY A 98 4.06 27.31 -3.75
N GLY A 99 5.23 26.74 -3.44
CA GLY A 99 6.33 27.38 -2.76
C GLY A 99 6.04 27.71 -1.29
N THR A 100 6.92 28.51 -0.72
CA THR A 100 6.83 28.98 0.67
C THR A 100 6.71 30.51 0.72
N LYS A 101 6.63 31.06 1.93
CA LYS A 101 6.65 32.52 2.13
C LYS A 101 7.90 33.18 1.58
N THR A 102 9.01 32.46 1.51
CA THR A 102 10.34 33.00 1.16
C THR A 102 10.83 32.56 -0.21
N LYS A 103 10.28 31.48 -0.77
CA LYS A 103 10.76 30.88 -2.03
C LYS A 103 9.59 30.48 -2.94
N GLU A 104 9.77 30.70 -4.23
CA GLU A 104 8.91 30.14 -5.27
C GLU A 104 9.06 28.62 -5.35
N GLY A 105 8.01 27.90 -5.77
CA GLY A 105 8.05 26.45 -5.90
C GLY A 105 9.09 25.96 -6.90
N SER A 106 9.21 26.61 -8.05
CA SER A 106 10.23 26.31 -9.06
C SER A 106 11.65 26.43 -8.54
N VAL A 107 11.91 27.44 -7.69
CA VAL A 107 13.23 27.62 -7.05
C VAL A 107 13.54 26.50 -6.06
N ILE A 108 12.51 26.00 -5.35
CA ILE A 108 12.66 24.86 -4.45
C ILE A 108 12.97 23.58 -5.25
N GLU A 109 12.19 23.31 -6.31
CA GLU A 109 12.37 22.14 -7.16
C GLU A 109 13.75 22.15 -7.83
N GLU A 110 14.14 23.26 -8.45
CA GLU A 110 15.46 23.43 -9.09
C GLU A 110 16.60 23.25 -8.06
N ARG A 111 16.43 23.76 -6.84
CA ARG A 111 17.46 23.64 -5.82
C ARG A 111 17.61 22.20 -5.32
N VAL A 112 16.52 21.48 -5.08
CA VAL A 112 16.54 20.07 -4.70
C VAL A 112 17.17 19.22 -5.81
N GLU A 113 16.82 19.48 -7.07
CA GLU A 113 17.43 18.81 -8.21
C GLU A 113 18.93 19.07 -8.31
N PHE A 114 19.38 20.32 -8.12
CA PHE A 114 20.80 20.69 -8.09
C PHE A 114 21.59 19.93 -7.01
N LEU A 115 20.96 19.66 -5.85
CA LEU A 115 21.55 18.86 -4.77
C LEU A 115 21.55 17.34 -5.10
N GLY A 116 21.03 16.92 -6.25
CA GLY A 116 20.85 15.51 -6.59
C GLY A 116 19.88 14.81 -5.65
N GLY A 117 18.99 15.57 -4.99
CA GLY A 117 18.02 15.07 -4.03
C GLY A 117 16.62 14.86 -4.61
N SER A 118 15.70 14.50 -3.76
CA SER A 118 14.27 14.43 -4.06
C SER A 118 13.46 14.99 -2.90
N LEU A 119 12.40 15.74 -3.22
CA LEU A 119 11.41 16.21 -2.26
C LEU A 119 10.03 15.88 -2.79
N SER A 120 9.22 15.18 -2.01
CA SER A 120 7.90 14.73 -2.43
C SER A 120 6.89 14.88 -1.30
N PHE A 121 5.63 15.12 -1.68
CA PHE A 121 4.51 15.15 -0.74
C PHE A 121 3.35 14.33 -1.29
N PHE A 122 2.77 13.49 -0.44
CA PHE A 122 1.64 12.63 -0.79
C PHE A 122 0.61 12.60 0.33
N VAL A 123 -0.67 12.61 -0.04
CA VAL A 123 -1.81 12.46 0.87
C VAL A 123 -2.48 11.11 0.62
N SER A 124 -2.50 10.27 1.65
CA SER A 124 -3.21 8.98 1.65
C SER A 124 -4.60 9.11 2.28
N GLU A 125 -5.20 7.99 2.66
CA GLU A 125 -6.52 7.98 3.30
C GLU A 125 -6.52 8.68 4.66
N ARG A 126 -5.53 8.39 5.53
CA ARG A 126 -5.51 8.87 6.92
C ARG A 126 -4.31 9.72 7.28
N THR A 127 -3.24 9.61 6.52
CA THR A 127 -1.99 10.32 6.75
C THR A 127 -1.51 11.00 5.49
N SER A 128 -0.64 11.97 5.65
CA SER A 128 0.17 12.50 4.56
C SER A 128 1.63 12.48 4.95
N ALA A 129 2.52 12.51 3.97
CA ALA A 129 3.96 12.48 4.20
C ALA A 129 4.69 13.46 3.29
N LEU A 130 5.52 14.31 3.88
CA LEU A 130 6.54 15.06 3.19
C LEU A 130 7.87 14.31 3.37
N SER A 131 8.51 13.94 2.27
CA SER A 131 9.75 13.16 2.27
C SER A 131 10.85 13.87 1.50
N LEU A 132 12.06 13.84 2.04
CA LEU A 132 13.27 14.39 1.47
C LEU A 132 14.35 13.31 1.46
N SER A 133 15.07 13.17 0.35
CA SER A 133 16.33 12.41 0.26
C SER A 133 17.41 13.31 -0.31
N VAL A 134 18.57 13.39 0.35
CA VAL A 134 19.71 14.20 -0.07
C VAL A 134 21.05 13.54 0.31
N LEU A 135 22.14 13.99 -0.31
CA LEU A 135 23.47 13.61 0.13
C LEU A 135 23.77 14.20 1.53
N SER A 136 24.53 13.46 2.34
CA SER A 136 24.90 13.91 3.71
C SER A 136 25.62 15.25 3.75
N LYS A 137 26.43 15.57 2.74
CA LYS A 137 27.10 16.88 2.62
C LYS A 137 26.13 18.05 2.48
N ASP A 138 24.95 17.81 1.94
CA ASP A 138 23.92 18.81 1.65
C ASP A 138 22.77 18.81 2.67
N LEU A 139 22.89 18.00 3.74
CA LEU A 139 21.84 17.81 4.77
C LEU A 139 21.38 19.14 5.39
N ASN A 140 22.30 20.07 5.65
CA ASN A 140 21.92 21.34 6.29
C ASN A 140 20.95 22.16 5.42
N GLU A 141 21.22 22.24 4.14
CA GLU A 141 20.36 22.94 3.19
C GLU A 141 19.06 22.17 2.95
N GLY A 142 19.15 20.84 2.83
CA GLY A 142 17.98 19.97 2.72
C GLY A 142 17.02 20.14 3.88
N LEU A 143 17.52 20.21 5.13
CA LEU A 143 16.71 20.47 6.32
C LEU A 143 16.04 21.86 6.27
N ASP A 144 16.76 22.89 5.85
CA ASP A 144 16.20 24.23 5.75
C ASP A 144 15.06 24.28 4.72
N ILE A 145 15.21 23.62 3.57
CA ILE A 145 14.16 23.48 2.55
C ILE A 145 12.98 22.66 3.09
N PHE A 146 13.25 21.49 3.67
CA PHE A 146 12.23 20.57 4.17
C PHE A 146 11.33 21.23 5.22
N PHE A 147 11.92 21.88 6.23
CA PHE A 147 11.14 22.54 7.28
C PHE A 147 10.49 23.83 6.80
N ASP A 148 11.07 24.55 5.82
CA ASP A 148 10.40 25.72 5.21
C ASP A 148 9.12 25.27 4.47
N VAL A 149 9.19 24.22 3.64
CA VAL A 149 8.02 23.67 2.97
C VAL A 149 7.00 23.12 3.97
N LEU A 150 7.44 22.38 4.99
CA LEU A 150 6.56 21.78 6.00
C LEU A 150 5.80 22.82 6.82
N MET A 151 6.43 23.96 7.14
CA MET A 151 5.90 24.95 8.08
C MET A 151 5.30 26.18 7.41
N ASN A 152 5.77 26.55 6.23
CA ASN A 152 5.54 27.86 5.63
C ASN A 152 4.97 27.80 4.19
N ALA A 153 4.32 26.69 3.82
CA ALA A 153 3.71 26.52 2.49
C ALA A 153 2.72 27.64 2.15
N GLU A 154 2.80 28.20 0.94
CA GLU A 154 1.97 29.34 0.48
C GLU A 154 0.84 28.95 -0.46
N PHE A 155 0.93 27.80 -1.13
CA PHE A 155 -0.11 27.32 -2.05
C PHE A 155 -0.50 28.38 -3.10
N ARG A 156 0.47 29.00 -3.80
CA ARG A 156 0.20 30.07 -4.75
C ARG A 156 -0.87 29.69 -5.77
N GLY A 157 -1.66 30.68 -6.21
CA GLY A 157 -2.83 30.46 -7.04
C GLY A 157 -2.54 29.92 -8.44
N ASP A 158 -1.37 30.18 -9.00
CA ASP A 158 -0.90 29.61 -10.27
C ASP A 158 -0.62 28.11 -10.16
N ALA A 159 0.06 27.68 -9.10
CA ALA A 159 0.30 26.26 -8.80
C ALA A 159 -1.04 25.52 -8.55
N LEU A 160 -1.98 26.15 -7.84
CA LEU A 160 -3.32 25.59 -7.64
C LEU A 160 -4.05 25.41 -8.98
N LYS A 161 -4.07 26.41 -9.85
CA LYS A 161 -4.70 26.31 -11.17
C LYS A 161 -4.10 25.21 -12.03
N LEU A 162 -2.78 25.07 -12.02
CA LEU A 162 -2.09 24.02 -12.73
C LEU A 162 -2.46 22.62 -12.18
N GLY A 163 -2.47 22.46 -10.85
CA GLY A 163 -2.91 21.25 -10.19
C GLY A 163 -4.36 20.88 -10.51
N GLN A 164 -5.27 21.87 -10.45
CA GLN A 164 -6.67 21.68 -10.84
C GLN A 164 -6.80 21.21 -12.29
N ALA A 165 -6.14 21.87 -13.24
CA ALA A 165 -6.19 21.50 -14.65
C ALA A 165 -5.70 20.07 -14.88
N ARG A 166 -4.60 19.68 -14.24
CA ARG A 166 -4.02 18.32 -14.34
C ARG A 166 -4.95 17.25 -13.77
N LEU A 167 -5.51 17.49 -12.58
CA LEU A 167 -6.40 16.52 -11.93
C LEU A 167 -7.75 16.41 -12.66
N ILE A 168 -8.27 17.50 -13.20
CA ILE A 168 -9.47 17.48 -14.04
C ILE A 168 -9.23 16.69 -15.33
N GLU A 169 -8.05 16.79 -15.93
CA GLU A 169 -7.72 15.98 -17.11
C GLU A 169 -7.60 14.48 -16.75
N GLN A 170 -7.07 14.15 -15.59
CA GLN A 170 -7.07 12.77 -15.09
C GLN A 170 -8.49 12.22 -14.86
N LEU A 171 -9.42 13.07 -14.37
CA LEU A 171 -10.84 12.68 -14.25
C LEU A 171 -11.44 12.30 -15.60
N ARG A 172 -11.14 13.04 -16.65
CA ARG A 172 -11.66 12.76 -18.01
C ARG A 172 -11.33 11.34 -18.46
N GLN A 173 -10.14 10.86 -18.10
CA GLN A 173 -9.63 9.55 -18.47
C GLN A 173 -9.98 8.43 -17.48
N ALA A 174 -10.63 8.75 -16.35
CA ALA A 174 -10.87 7.78 -15.27
C ALA A 174 -11.76 6.61 -15.70
N ASN A 175 -12.65 6.81 -16.68
CA ASN A 175 -13.49 5.75 -17.21
C ASN A 175 -12.81 4.91 -18.32
N ASP A 176 -11.64 5.30 -18.81
CA ASP A 176 -10.95 4.54 -19.88
C ASP A 176 -10.42 3.20 -19.36
N GLN A 177 -10.10 3.14 -18.07
CA GLN A 177 -9.59 1.93 -17.43
C GLN A 177 -10.69 1.15 -16.70
N PRO A 178 -11.09 -0.04 -17.20
CA PRO A 178 -12.16 -0.84 -16.60
C PRO A 178 -11.88 -1.25 -15.15
N SER A 179 -10.62 -1.46 -14.78
CA SER A 179 -10.22 -1.76 -13.39
C SER A 179 -10.49 -0.60 -12.43
N VAL A 180 -10.33 0.64 -12.88
CA VAL A 180 -10.62 1.84 -12.07
C VAL A 180 -12.13 1.98 -11.87
N VAL A 181 -12.90 1.77 -12.94
CA VAL A 181 -14.37 1.75 -12.88
C VAL A 181 -14.84 0.69 -11.88
N LEU A 182 -14.32 -0.55 -12.02
CA LEU A 182 -14.65 -1.67 -11.13
C LEU A 182 -14.37 -1.31 -9.66
N ALA A 183 -13.17 -0.85 -9.35
CA ALA A 183 -12.76 -0.55 -7.97
C ALA A 183 -13.62 0.55 -7.36
N ARG A 184 -13.89 1.62 -8.10
CA ARG A 184 -14.70 2.76 -7.68
C ARG A 184 -16.14 2.35 -7.36
N GLU A 185 -16.81 1.71 -8.30
CA GLU A 185 -18.22 1.35 -8.13
C GLU A 185 -18.39 0.20 -7.12
N TYR A 186 -17.42 -0.71 -7.02
CA TYR A 186 -17.40 -1.75 -6.00
C TYR A 186 -17.26 -1.17 -4.59
N SER A 187 -16.36 -0.20 -4.41
CA SER A 187 -16.21 0.50 -3.13
C SER A 187 -17.50 1.24 -2.74
N ARG A 188 -18.17 1.91 -3.70
CA ARG A 188 -19.46 2.58 -3.45
C ARG A 188 -20.56 1.60 -3.02
N LEU A 189 -20.62 0.44 -3.65
CA LEU A 189 -21.59 -0.60 -3.29
C LEU A 189 -21.40 -1.06 -1.85
N LEU A 190 -20.14 -1.26 -1.43
CA LEU A 190 -19.83 -1.80 -0.11
C LEU A 190 -19.87 -0.75 1.00
N TYR A 191 -19.37 0.46 0.76
CA TYR A 191 -19.24 1.49 1.79
C TYR A 191 -20.35 2.57 1.74
N GLY A 192 -21.10 2.66 0.65
CA GLY A 192 -22.16 3.66 0.49
C GLY A 192 -21.64 5.09 0.50
N ASP A 193 -22.34 5.97 1.21
CA ASP A 193 -21.92 7.38 1.38
C ASP A 193 -20.91 7.52 2.51
N HIS A 194 -19.70 7.07 2.26
CA HIS A 194 -18.58 7.12 3.19
C HIS A 194 -17.44 7.95 2.60
N PRO A 195 -16.59 8.64 3.39
CA PRO A 195 -15.44 9.40 2.87
C PRO A 195 -14.53 8.63 1.91
N LEU A 196 -14.43 7.31 2.03
CA LEU A 196 -13.71 6.43 1.08
C LEU A 196 -14.26 6.47 -0.35
N THR A 197 -15.51 6.86 -0.51
CA THR A 197 -16.24 6.81 -1.78
C THR A 197 -16.59 8.20 -2.32
N TRP A 198 -16.14 9.24 -1.64
CA TRP A 198 -16.33 10.61 -2.09
C TRP A 198 -15.32 10.94 -3.18
N ASP A 199 -15.66 10.57 -4.41
CA ASP A 199 -14.80 10.87 -5.54
C ASP A 199 -14.85 12.38 -5.86
N PRO A 200 -13.70 12.97 -6.22
CA PRO A 200 -13.67 14.32 -6.71
C PRO A 200 -14.42 14.45 -8.04
N THR A 201 -14.93 15.62 -8.31
CA THR A 201 -15.53 16.02 -9.58
C THR A 201 -14.85 17.29 -10.09
N ARG A 202 -15.13 17.68 -11.33
CA ARG A 202 -14.69 18.97 -11.84
C ARG A 202 -15.14 20.12 -10.92
N LYS A 203 -16.40 20.08 -10.47
CA LYS A 203 -16.97 21.10 -9.58
C LYS A 203 -16.23 21.19 -8.24
N THR A 204 -15.91 20.04 -7.63
CA THR A 204 -15.19 20.04 -6.34
C THR A 204 -13.77 20.55 -6.52
N TYR A 205 -13.03 20.13 -7.57
CA TYR A 205 -11.70 20.66 -7.85
C TYR A 205 -11.70 22.16 -8.12
N GLU A 206 -12.59 22.67 -8.98
CA GLU A 206 -12.68 24.10 -9.27
C GLU A 206 -13.14 24.93 -8.05
N GLY A 207 -13.89 24.33 -7.13
CA GLY A 207 -14.36 24.94 -5.89
C GLY A 207 -13.36 24.99 -4.75
N ILE A 208 -12.22 24.28 -4.85
CA ILE A 208 -11.15 24.33 -3.84
C ILE A 208 -10.28 25.55 -4.09
N THR A 209 -10.05 26.32 -3.04
CA THR A 209 -9.30 27.59 -3.08
C THR A 209 -7.97 27.49 -2.33
N VAL A 210 -7.10 28.46 -2.53
CA VAL A 210 -5.87 28.62 -1.74
C VAL A 210 -6.18 28.73 -0.24
N ALA A 211 -7.30 29.39 0.11
CA ALA A 211 -7.73 29.52 1.50
C ALA A 211 -8.08 28.15 2.12
N ASP A 212 -8.73 27.25 1.37
CA ASP A 212 -9.03 25.90 1.83
C ASP A 212 -7.73 25.10 2.11
N LEU A 213 -6.75 25.15 1.21
CA LEU A 213 -5.46 24.48 1.38
C LEU A 213 -4.69 25.03 2.59
N LYS A 214 -4.65 26.36 2.76
CA LYS A 214 -4.04 27.01 3.92
C LYS A 214 -4.76 26.68 5.23
N ALA A 215 -6.08 26.54 5.20
CA ALA A 215 -6.86 26.15 6.37
C ALA A 215 -6.46 24.74 6.84
N VAL A 216 -6.44 23.75 5.95
CA VAL A 216 -6.00 22.40 6.25
C VAL A 216 -4.55 22.37 6.71
N HIS A 217 -3.62 23.07 6.02
CA HIS A 217 -2.24 23.17 6.46
C HIS A 217 -2.13 23.74 7.88
N SER A 218 -2.85 24.84 8.17
CA SER A 218 -2.87 25.46 9.49
C SER A 218 -3.48 24.53 10.56
N GLU A 219 -4.48 23.71 10.23
CA GLU A 219 -5.18 22.82 11.17
C GLU A 219 -4.37 21.58 11.51
N TYR A 220 -3.71 20.95 10.53
CA TYR A 220 -3.11 19.64 10.71
C TYR A 220 -1.58 19.65 10.83
N PHE A 221 -0.87 20.70 10.32
CA PHE A 221 0.58 20.73 10.31
C PHE A 221 1.11 21.42 11.57
N PHE A 222 1.31 20.65 12.62
CA PHE A 222 1.90 21.12 13.88
C PHE A 222 2.64 19.95 14.59
N PRO A 223 3.62 20.24 15.48
CA PRO A 223 4.56 19.24 15.99
C PRO A 223 3.91 17.99 16.59
N LYS A 224 2.87 18.13 17.42
CA LYS A 224 2.23 16.98 18.07
C LYS A 224 1.43 16.08 17.14
N ASN A 225 1.02 16.57 15.96
CA ASN A 225 0.29 15.81 14.94
C ASN A 225 1.24 15.16 13.92
N ILE A 226 2.55 15.28 14.11
CA ILE A 226 3.57 14.79 13.20
C ILE A 226 4.46 13.78 13.91
N ILE A 227 4.87 12.74 13.17
CA ILE A 227 6.01 11.90 13.52
C ILE A 227 7.06 12.07 12.44
N LEU A 228 8.26 12.50 12.85
CA LEU A 228 9.40 12.63 11.97
C LEU A 228 10.18 11.32 11.93
N THR A 229 10.59 10.88 10.75
CA THR A 229 11.59 9.82 10.60
C THR A 229 12.85 10.40 9.97
N ALA A 230 14.01 9.94 10.43
CA ALA A 230 15.30 10.31 9.86
C ALA A 230 16.23 9.11 9.89
N SER A 231 16.86 8.82 8.75
CA SER A 231 17.85 7.75 8.64
C SER A 231 18.94 8.12 7.68
N GLY A 232 20.17 7.61 7.91
CA GLY A 232 21.30 7.79 7.02
C GLY A 232 22.53 8.40 7.69
N ASP A 233 23.41 8.97 6.87
CA ASP A 233 24.74 9.45 7.25
C ASP A 233 24.70 10.85 7.85
N PHE A 234 24.48 10.90 9.15
CA PHE A 234 24.50 12.12 9.97
C PHE A 234 24.89 11.81 11.42
N ASN A 235 25.29 12.83 12.17
CA ASN A 235 25.38 12.73 13.62
C ASN A 235 24.04 13.05 14.28
N LYS A 236 23.48 12.11 15.02
CA LYS A 236 22.15 12.21 15.67
C LYS A 236 22.01 13.41 16.61
N ALA A 237 23.06 13.73 17.37
CA ALA A 237 23.02 14.87 18.30
C ALA A 237 22.96 16.20 17.55
N GLN A 238 23.78 16.34 16.50
CA GLN A 238 23.80 17.53 15.65
C GLN A 238 22.47 17.69 14.88
N LEU A 239 21.95 16.61 14.32
CA LEU A 239 20.65 16.59 13.64
C LEU A 239 19.54 17.08 14.58
N LYS A 240 19.45 16.51 15.79
CA LYS A 240 18.45 16.93 16.80
C LYS A 240 18.59 18.41 17.17
N THR A 241 19.81 18.91 17.33
CA THR A 241 20.06 20.31 17.64
C THR A 241 19.61 21.23 16.51
N LYS A 242 19.93 20.90 15.26
CA LYS A 242 19.50 21.65 14.07
C LYS A 242 17.97 21.66 13.94
N ILE A 243 17.32 20.48 14.04
CA ILE A 243 15.86 20.39 13.95
C ILE A 243 15.19 21.19 15.07
N ASN A 244 15.64 21.06 16.33
CA ASN A 244 15.08 21.81 17.45
C ASN A 244 15.16 23.33 17.25
N ARG A 245 16.23 23.82 16.59
CA ARG A 245 16.36 25.23 16.24
C ARG A 245 15.34 25.62 15.17
N LEU A 246 15.17 24.81 14.12
CA LEU A 246 14.25 25.10 13.02
C LEU A 246 12.80 25.16 13.50
N ILE A 247 12.40 24.27 14.42
CA ILE A 247 11.02 24.20 14.92
C ILE A 247 10.74 25.03 16.17
N ALA A 248 11.71 25.82 16.69
CA ALA A 248 11.58 26.51 17.97
C ALA A 248 10.32 27.39 18.07
N GLY A 249 9.94 28.06 16.99
CA GLY A 249 8.75 28.91 16.89
C GLY A 249 7.47 28.19 16.49
N TRP A 250 7.53 26.89 16.20
CA TRP A 250 6.38 26.15 15.69
C TRP A 250 5.42 25.76 16.82
N LYS A 251 4.23 26.34 16.82
CA LYS A 251 3.25 26.19 17.89
C LYS A 251 2.40 24.94 17.71
N ASN A 252 2.09 24.27 18.83
CA ASN A 252 1.09 23.20 18.84
C ASN A 252 -0.34 23.75 18.81
N ARG A 253 -1.25 22.86 18.40
CA ARG A 253 -2.69 23.09 18.40
C ARG A 253 -3.41 21.89 19.02
N SER A 254 -4.65 22.07 19.41
CA SER A 254 -5.57 20.99 19.69
C SER A 254 -6.23 20.55 18.38
N LEU A 255 -6.26 19.24 18.15
CA LEU A 255 -6.92 18.65 17.00
C LEU A 255 -7.89 17.57 17.50
N VAL A 256 -9.13 17.64 17.01
CA VAL A 256 -10.12 16.58 17.18
C VAL A 256 -10.41 16.03 15.79
N LEU A 257 -9.95 14.82 15.53
CA LEU A 257 -10.22 14.16 14.25
C LEU A 257 -11.72 13.83 14.13
N PRO A 258 -12.31 13.98 12.94
CA PRO A 258 -13.66 13.54 12.67
C PRO A 258 -13.84 12.06 12.98
N ILE A 259 -14.96 11.70 13.61
CA ILE A 259 -15.34 10.31 13.83
C ILE A 259 -15.92 9.78 12.53
N LEU A 260 -15.24 8.77 11.95
CA LEU A 260 -15.70 8.11 10.74
C LEU A 260 -16.84 7.15 11.08
N SER A 261 -17.89 7.15 10.27
CA SER A 261 -19.01 6.22 10.43
C SER A 261 -18.53 4.77 10.26
N LYS A 262 -19.07 3.88 11.13
CA LYS A 262 -18.93 2.42 10.98
C LYS A 262 -20.23 1.78 10.52
N GLN A 263 -21.21 2.58 10.09
CA GLN A 263 -22.46 2.10 9.50
C GLN A 263 -22.33 2.09 8.00
N PHE A 264 -22.52 0.91 7.41
CA PHE A 264 -22.41 0.67 5.99
C PHE A 264 -23.74 0.17 5.44
N PRO A 265 -24.05 0.46 4.16
CA PRO A 265 -25.29 0.00 3.56
C PRO A 265 -25.33 -1.53 3.49
N GLN A 266 -26.54 -2.06 3.53
CA GLN A 266 -26.77 -3.43 3.13
C GLN A 266 -27.01 -3.44 1.60
N PHE A 267 -26.36 -4.35 0.91
CA PHE A 267 -26.61 -4.60 -0.50
C PHE A 267 -27.31 -5.95 -0.69
N GLU A 268 -28.06 -6.09 -1.76
CA GLU A 268 -28.66 -7.37 -2.15
C GLU A 268 -27.56 -8.26 -2.76
N PRO A 269 -27.32 -9.49 -2.28
CA PRO A 269 -26.37 -10.40 -2.91
C PRO A 269 -26.76 -10.69 -4.36
N GLY A 270 -25.77 -10.74 -5.25
CA GLY A 270 -26.02 -10.98 -6.67
C GLY A 270 -24.98 -10.32 -7.58
N VAL A 271 -25.32 -10.20 -8.85
CA VAL A 271 -24.43 -9.67 -9.88
C VAL A 271 -24.74 -8.20 -10.15
N TYR A 272 -23.73 -7.35 -10.09
CA TYR A 272 -23.78 -5.93 -10.41
C TYR A 272 -22.97 -5.70 -11.70
N PHE A 273 -23.67 -5.45 -12.80
CA PHE A 273 -23.06 -5.39 -14.12
C PHE A 273 -22.97 -3.96 -14.64
N ILE A 274 -21.75 -3.54 -15.02
CA ILE A 274 -21.47 -2.29 -15.67
C ILE A 274 -21.10 -2.56 -17.13
N GLN A 275 -21.90 -2.02 -18.05
CA GLN A 275 -21.69 -2.15 -19.48
C GLN A 275 -20.47 -1.34 -19.94
N LYS A 276 -19.52 -2.03 -20.59
CA LYS A 276 -18.39 -1.42 -21.30
C LYS A 276 -18.03 -2.31 -22.50
N ALA A 277 -17.97 -1.71 -23.69
CA ALA A 277 -17.67 -2.43 -24.93
C ALA A 277 -16.19 -2.82 -25.00
N ILE A 278 -15.81 -3.90 -24.33
CA ILE A 278 -14.46 -4.46 -24.24
C ILE A 278 -14.52 -5.99 -24.35
N ASN A 279 -13.40 -6.60 -24.79
CA ASN A 279 -13.32 -8.04 -25.02
C ASN A 279 -12.95 -8.88 -23.78
N GLN A 280 -12.84 -8.24 -22.63
CA GLN A 280 -12.55 -8.87 -21.35
C GLN A 280 -13.58 -8.47 -20.30
N GLY A 281 -13.80 -9.36 -19.31
CA GLY A 281 -14.53 -9.04 -18.10
C GLY A 281 -13.57 -8.81 -16.93
N TYR A 282 -13.80 -7.74 -16.20
CA TYR A 282 -13.13 -7.41 -14.94
C TYR A 282 -14.10 -7.69 -13.81
N ILE A 283 -13.71 -8.52 -12.88
CA ILE A 283 -14.60 -9.04 -11.83
C ILE A 283 -13.97 -8.78 -10.46
N SER A 284 -14.78 -8.28 -9.53
CA SER A 284 -14.58 -8.35 -8.09
C SER A 284 -15.79 -8.96 -7.42
N LEU A 285 -15.57 -9.90 -6.50
CA LEU A 285 -16.66 -10.56 -5.78
C LEU A 285 -16.29 -10.68 -4.29
N GLY A 286 -17.17 -10.28 -3.40
CA GLY A 286 -16.91 -10.29 -1.95
C GLY A 286 -17.85 -9.40 -1.17
N HIS A 287 -17.39 -8.96 -0.02
CA HIS A 287 -18.14 -8.19 0.98
C HIS A 287 -17.18 -7.44 1.92
N LEU A 288 -17.70 -6.68 2.89
CA LEU A 288 -16.86 -6.08 3.93
C LEU A 288 -16.17 -7.17 4.75
N GLY A 289 -14.88 -6.98 5.02
CA GLY A 289 -14.02 -7.90 5.74
C GLY A 289 -13.87 -7.53 7.22
N ILE A 290 -12.62 -7.41 7.69
CA ILE A 290 -12.27 -7.14 9.09
C ILE A 290 -11.43 -5.87 9.22
N GLU A 291 -11.41 -5.31 10.43
CA GLU A 291 -10.47 -4.25 10.82
C GLU A 291 -9.07 -4.85 11.08
N ASP A 292 -8.03 -4.02 11.01
CA ASP A 292 -6.64 -4.42 11.31
C ASP A 292 -6.38 -4.75 12.80
N THR A 293 -7.31 -4.39 13.68
CA THR A 293 -7.31 -4.68 15.12
C THR A 293 -8.05 -5.96 15.47
N ASN A 294 -8.63 -6.66 14.48
CA ASN A 294 -9.37 -7.91 14.71
C ASN A 294 -8.44 -8.98 15.31
N PRO A 295 -8.85 -9.69 16.39
CA PRO A 295 -8.02 -10.71 17.02
C PRO A 295 -7.66 -11.88 16.10
N ASP A 296 -8.47 -12.15 15.07
CA ASP A 296 -8.23 -13.20 14.08
C ASP A 296 -7.36 -12.75 12.90
N TYR A 297 -6.82 -11.51 12.93
CA TYR A 297 -6.07 -10.90 11.84
C TYR A 297 -4.99 -11.83 11.24
N PHE A 298 -4.14 -12.45 12.08
CA PHE A 298 -3.06 -13.33 11.62
C PHE A 298 -3.58 -14.61 10.98
N ALA A 299 -4.65 -15.18 11.52
CA ALA A 299 -5.27 -16.37 10.95
C ALA A 299 -5.95 -16.06 9.61
N VAL A 300 -6.58 -14.88 9.49
CA VAL A 300 -7.17 -14.41 8.22
C VAL A 300 -6.08 -14.15 7.16
N GLN A 301 -4.91 -13.64 7.55
CA GLN A 301 -3.78 -13.50 6.63
C GLN A 301 -3.32 -14.86 6.07
N VAL A 302 -3.09 -15.86 6.94
CA VAL A 302 -2.68 -17.20 6.53
C VAL A 302 -3.76 -17.85 5.66
N MET A 303 -5.01 -17.79 6.08
CA MET A 303 -6.16 -18.29 5.32
C MET A 303 -6.24 -17.66 3.92
N ASN A 304 -6.13 -16.35 3.80
CA ASN A 304 -6.20 -15.67 2.52
C ASN A 304 -4.99 -15.97 1.63
N PHE A 305 -3.81 -16.17 2.21
CA PHE A 305 -2.64 -16.61 1.44
C PHE A 305 -2.93 -17.94 0.73
N ILE A 306 -3.46 -18.92 1.45
CA ILE A 306 -3.83 -20.23 0.89
C ILE A 306 -4.93 -20.09 -0.15
N LEU A 307 -5.94 -19.26 0.11
CA LEU A 307 -7.09 -19.10 -0.76
C LEU A 307 -6.72 -18.49 -2.11
N GLY A 308 -6.08 -17.33 -2.12
CA GLY A 308 -5.83 -16.58 -3.36
C GLY A 308 -4.74 -15.50 -3.26
N GLY A 309 -4.15 -15.28 -2.07
CA GLY A 309 -3.11 -14.27 -1.86
C GLY A 309 -1.69 -14.78 -2.12
N GLY A 310 -1.47 -16.09 -2.11
CA GLY A 310 -0.14 -16.74 -2.21
C GLY A 310 0.35 -16.94 -3.66
N SER A 311 -0.01 -16.07 -4.58
CA SER A 311 0.42 -16.15 -5.98
C SER A 311 0.17 -17.57 -6.57
N PHE A 312 1.17 -18.18 -7.20
CA PHE A 312 1.04 -19.48 -7.89
C PHE A 312 0.68 -20.66 -6.98
N THR A 313 0.95 -20.58 -5.69
CA THR A 313 0.67 -21.66 -4.73
C THR A 313 -0.74 -21.59 -4.15
N SER A 314 -1.46 -20.50 -4.39
CA SER A 314 -2.83 -20.33 -3.86
C SER A 314 -3.87 -21.08 -4.68
N ARG A 315 -4.95 -21.54 -4.02
CA ARG A 315 -6.02 -22.36 -4.63
C ARG A 315 -6.68 -21.69 -5.83
N ILE A 316 -7.07 -20.41 -5.70
CA ILE A 316 -7.70 -19.66 -6.80
C ILE A 316 -6.75 -19.53 -7.98
N THR A 317 -5.48 -19.19 -7.74
CA THR A 317 -4.50 -19.03 -8.83
C THR A 317 -4.21 -20.35 -9.51
N SER A 318 -3.98 -21.43 -8.75
CA SER A 318 -3.78 -22.75 -9.30
C SER A 318 -4.97 -23.17 -10.17
N LYS A 319 -6.19 -22.96 -9.67
CA LYS A 319 -7.40 -23.37 -10.39
C LYS A 319 -7.66 -22.54 -11.64
N VAL A 320 -7.66 -21.20 -11.51
CA VAL A 320 -8.05 -20.29 -12.59
C VAL A 320 -6.96 -20.14 -13.65
N ARG A 321 -5.68 -20.09 -13.22
CA ARG A 321 -4.55 -19.86 -14.13
C ARG A 321 -3.89 -21.15 -14.59
N SER A 322 -3.47 -22.01 -13.65
CA SER A 322 -2.66 -23.17 -14.00
C SER A 322 -3.49 -24.28 -14.63
N ASP A 323 -4.64 -24.62 -14.05
CA ASP A 323 -5.49 -25.70 -14.56
C ASP A 323 -6.32 -25.29 -15.78
N GLU A 324 -6.88 -24.06 -15.74
CA GLU A 324 -7.89 -23.64 -16.72
C GLU A 324 -7.37 -22.59 -17.72
N GLY A 325 -6.23 -21.97 -17.46
CA GLY A 325 -5.61 -21.00 -18.38
C GLY A 325 -6.45 -19.74 -18.64
N LEU A 326 -7.34 -19.36 -17.71
CA LEU A 326 -8.32 -18.31 -17.96
C LEU A 326 -7.77 -16.89 -17.77
N SER A 327 -6.77 -16.73 -16.89
CA SER A 327 -6.34 -15.42 -16.44
C SER A 327 -4.87 -15.39 -16.03
N TYR A 328 -4.26 -14.21 -16.14
CA TYR A 328 -2.98 -13.87 -15.53
C TYR A 328 -3.12 -12.97 -14.31
N ASN A 329 -4.33 -12.42 -14.07
CA ASN A 329 -4.63 -11.51 -12.96
C ASN A 329 -5.87 -12.03 -12.22
N GLN A 330 -5.67 -12.84 -11.21
CA GLN A 330 -6.69 -13.46 -10.37
C GLN A 330 -6.15 -13.68 -8.96
N GLY A 331 -7.05 -13.87 -7.99
CA GLY A 331 -6.71 -14.18 -6.62
C GLY A 331 -7.78 -13.76 -5.62
N SER A 332 -7.38 -13.67 -4.36
CA SER A 332 -8.18 -13.05 -3.31
C SER A 332 -7.33 -12.14 -2.43
N ARG A 333 -8.00 -11.18 -1.79
CA ARG A 333 -7.38 -10.30 -0.80
C ARG A 333 -8.35 -9.98 0.33
N PHE A 334 -7.80 -9.83 1.53
CA PHE A 334 -8.40 -9.05 2.59
C PHE A 334 -7.64 -7.72 2.68
N THR A 335 -8.33 -6.61 2.50
CA THR A 335 -7.77 -5.32 2.88
C THR A 335 -8.06 -5.09 4.36
N TYR A 336 -7.14 -4.46 5.04
CA TYR A 336 -7.27 -4.15 6.46
C TYR A 336 -7.21 -2.64 6.61
N THR A 337 -8.27 -2.07 7.15
CA THR A 337 -8.32 -0.63 7.37
C THR A 337 -8.25 -0.33 8.86
N TRP A 338 -7.75 0.82 9.18
CA TRP A 338 -7.65 1.29 10.53
C TRP A 338 -8.95 2.00 10.92
N GLY A 339 -9.70 1.39 11.86
CA GLY A 339 -10.88 1.96 12.47
C GLY A 339 -12.22 1.68 11.78
N PHE A 340 -12.27 0.90 10.71
CA PHE A 340 -13.46 0.33 10.09
C PHE A 340 -13.10 -0.93 9.29
N PRO A 341 -14.07 -1.81 8.95
CA PRO A 341 -13.78 -3.01 8.19
C PRO A 341 -13.18 -2.71 6.80
N GLY A 342 -12.14 -3.43 6.43
CA GLY A 342 -11.66 -3.49 5.06
C GLY A 342 -12.58 -4.34 4.19
N VAL A 343 -12.09 -4.81 3.04
CA VAL A 343 -12.84 -5.61 2.07
C VAL A 343 -12.22 -6.99 1.92
N PHE A 344 -13.02 -8.03 1.99
CA PHE A 344 -12.70 -9.31 1.38
C PHE A 344 -13.13 -9.29 -0.08
N SER A 345 -12.23 -9.62 -1.01
CA SER A 345 -12.57 -9.78 -2.42
C SER A 345 -11.79 -10.89 -3.09
N GLY A 346 -12.50 -11.77 -3.83
CA GLY A 346 -11.96 -12.51 -4.95
C GLY A 346 -11.96 -11.63 -6.20
N TYR A 347 -10.97 -11.78 -7.06
CA TYR A 347 -10.90 -10.99 -8.29
C TYR A 347 -10.34 -11.82 -9.45
N VAL A 348 -10.79 -11.49 -10.66
CA VAL A 348 -10.26 -12.07 -11.89
C VAL A 348 -10.52 -11.16 -13.09
N GLN A 349 -9.56 -11.13 -14.01
CA GLN A 349 -9.69 -10.51 -15.33
C GLN A 349 -9.59 -11.61 -16.38
N THR A 350 -10.61 -11.81 -17.19
CA THR A 350 -10.67 -12.90 -18.16
C THR A 350 -11.37 -12.48 -19.44
N LYS A 351 -11.33 -13.33 -20.48
CA LYS A 351 -12.12 -13.12 -21.71
C LYS A 351 -13.61 -13.04 -21.39
N SER A 352 -14.34 -12.16 -22.08
CA SER A 352 -15.79 -11.95 -21.84
C SER A 352 -16.57 -13.28 -21.82
N ALA A 353 -16.34 -14.19 -22.74
CA ALA A 353 -17.03 -15.47 -22.81
C ALA A 353 -16.76 -16.44 -21.64
N THR A 354 -15.73 -16.18 -20.83
CA THR A 354 -15.36 -17.05 -19.70
C THR A 354 -15.62 -16.42 -18.33
N VAL A 355 -16.28 -15.26 -18.29
CA VAL A 355 -16.61 -14.52 -17.05
C VAL A 355 -17.38 -15.39 -16.07
N GLY A 356 -18.51 -15.99 -16.48
CA GLY A 356 -19.31 -16.86 -15.62
C GLY A 356 -18.50 -18.06 -15.10
N TYR A 357 -17.73 -18.70 -15.97
CA TYR A 357 -16.91 -19.84 -15.57
C TYR A 357 -15.85 -19.45 -14.52
N ALA A 358 -15.14 -18.34 -14.73
CA ALA A 358 -14.16 -17.84 -13.76
C ALA A 358 -14.79 -17.51 -12.41
N ILE A 359 -15.98 -16.87 -12.39
CA ILE A 359 -16.74 -16.61 -11.16
C ILE A 359 -17.04 -17.94 -10.45
N SER A 360 -17.54 -18.96 -11.18
CA SER A 360 -17.90 -20.25 -10.59
C SER A 360 -16.71 -20.95 -9.92
N LEU A 361 -15.52 -20.84 -10.53
CA LEU A 361 -14.29 -21.43 -9.97
C LEU A 361 -13.88 -20.74 -8.66
N ILE A 362 -13.94 -19.42 -8.61
CA ILE A 362 -13.62 -18.68 -7.37
C ILE A 362 -14.64 -19.05 -6.29
N LEU A 363 -15.94 -19.03 -6.58
CA LEU A 363 -16.98 -19.39 -5.60
C LEU A 363 -16.80 -20.81 -5.07
N LYS A 364 -16.40 -21.77 -5.90
CA LYS A 364 -16.06 -23.13 -5.46
C LYS A 364 -14.90 -23.16 -4.48
N GLU A 365 -13.85 -22.39 -4.72
CA GLU A 365 -12.71 -22.32 -3.79
C GLU A 365 -13.07 -21.60 -2.48
N LEU A 366 -13.98 -20.61 -2.50
CA LEU A 366 -14.53 -20.01 -1.28
C LEU A 366 -15.30 -21.03 -0.44
N GLU A 367 -16.14 -21.87 -1.07
CA GLU A 367 -16.84 -22.93 -0.36
C GLU A 367 -15.89 -24.02 0.15
N ARG A 368 -14.87 -24.37 -0.65
CA ARG A 368 -13.91 -25.40 -0.32
C ARG A 368 -13.10 -25.05 0.91
N ILE A 369 -12.55 -23.82 1.01
CA ILE A 369 -11.73 -23.42 2.17
C ILE A 369 -12.52 -23.35 3.49
N ARG A 370 -13.85 -23.18 3.41
CA ARG A 370 -14.75 -23.21 4.56
C ARG A 370 -15.09 -24.62 5.04
N LYS A 371 -15.05 -25.61 4.16
CA LYS A 371 -15.58 -26.97 4.39
C LYS A 371 -14.50 -28.04 4.47
N GLU A 372 -13.36 -27.83 3.83
CA GLU A 372 -12.29 -28.81 3.75
C GLU A 372 -11.05 -28.30 4.51
N PRO A 373 -10.43 -29.18 5.31
CA PRO A 373 -9.14 -28.84 5.93
C PRO A 373 -8.09 -28.48 4.88
N VAL A 374 -7.23 -27.53 5.21
CA VAL A 374 -6.07 -27.21 4.38
C VAL A 374 -5.00 -28.30 4.50
N ALA A 375 -4.26 -28.55 3.41
CA ALA A 375 -3.18 -29.51 3.39
C ALA A 375 -1.99 -29.04 4.25
N ASP A 376 -1.12 -29.97 4.68
CA ASP A 376 0.11 -29.62 5.44
C ASP A 376 1.03 -28.72 4.61
N GLU A 377 1.18 -29.03 3.32
CA GLU A 377 1.99 -28.25 2.39
C GLU A 377 1.45 -26.81 2.18
N GLU A 378 0.12 -26.63 2.12
CA GLU A 378 -0.50 -25.30 2.03
C GLU A 378 -0.21 -24.46 3.27
N MET A 379 -0.30 -25.09 4.47
CA MET A 379 0.01 -24.43 5.74
C MET A 379 1.49 -24.07 5.86
N GLU A 380 2.37 -25.02 5.55
CA GLU A 380 3.82 -24.84 5.61
C GLU A 380 4.25 -23.70 4.66
N THR A 381 3.77 -23.72 3.44
CA THR A 381 4.04 -22.67 2.44
C THR A 381 3.58 -21.31 2.92
N ALA A 382 2.35 -21.20 3.46
CA ALA A 382 1.81 -19.93 3.93
C ALA A 382 2.58 -19.39 5.15
N ILE A 383 2.85 -20.26 6.13
CA ILE A 383 3.62 -19.86 7.33
C ILE A 383 5.03 -19.44 6.95
N ASN A 384 5.74 -20.25 6.15
CA ASN A 384 7.11 -19.97 5.73
C ASN A 384 7.19 -18.66 4.95
N TYR A 385 6.25 -18.37 4.06
CA TYR A 385 6.19 -17.10 3.36
C TYR A 385 6.20 -15.91 4.33
N TYR A 386 5.32 -15.90 5.34
CA TYR A 386 5.26 -14.80 6.31
C TYR A 386 6.47 -14.74 7.25
N LEU A 387 7.10 -15.88 7.55
CA LEU A 387 8.29 -15.91 8.39
C LEU A 387 9.54 -15.43 7.65
N GLU A 388 9.69 -15.82 6.39
CA GLU A 388 10.85 -15.48 5.57
C GLU A 388 10.78 -14.04 5.05
N SER A 389 9.61 -13.60 4.56
CA SER A 389 9.41 -12.21 4.15
C SER A 389 9.34 -11.22 5.31
N PHE A 390 9.33 -11.69 6.56
CA PHE A 390 9.27 -10.80 7.72
C PHE A 390 10.41 -9.78 7.78
N SER A 391 11.62 -10.19 7.38
CA SER A 391 12.79 -9.32 7.35
C SER A 391 12.67 -8.13 6.38
N ASP A 392 11.79 -8.23 5.37
CA ASP A 392 11.55 -7.17 4.38
C ASP A 392 10.99 -5.89 5.03
N ASN A 393 10.34 -6.04 6.20
CA ASN A 393 9.91 -4.88 6.99
C ASN A 393 11.09 -4.03 7.51
N PHE A 394 12.31 -4.53 7.43
CA PHE A 394 13.52 -3.91 7.98
C PHE A 394 14.66 -3.86 6.95
N GLN A 395 14.33 -3.93 5.65
CA GLN A 395 15.31 -3.99 4.57
C GLN A 395 16.21 -2.74 4.45
N SER A 396 15.77 -1.62 5.00
CA SER A 396 16.56 -0.39 5.10
C SER A 396 16.23 0.39 6.37
N PRO A 397 17.15 1.24 6.85
CA PRO A 397 16.87 2.17 7.94
C PRO A 397 15.64 3.03 7.71
N GLN A 398 15.45 3.55 6.49
CA GLN A 398 14.29 4.37 6.11
C GLN A 398 12.98 3.60 6.29
N VAL A 399 12.88 2.37 5.75
CA VAL A 399 11.70 1.51 5.87
C VAL A 399 11.44 1.16 7.34
N THR A 400 12.49 0.86 8.09
CA THR A 400 12.39 0.52 9.52
C THR A 400 11.80 1.68 10.32
N MET A 401 12.33 2.90 10.14
CA MET A 401 11.83 4.09 10.86
C MET A 401 10.39 4.43 10.47
N ALA A 402 10.05 4.32 9.19
CA ALA A 402 8.68 4.53 8.70
C ALA A 402 7.70 3.51 9.32
N ASN A 403 8.06 2.23 9.38
CA ASN A 403 7.24 1.18 9.99
C ASN A 403 7.02 1.44 11.49
N PHE A 404 8.04 1.88 12.23
CA PHE A 404 7.87 2.22 13.64
C PHE A 404 6.98 3.45 13.85
N ALA A 405 7.11 4.46 13.01
CA ALA A 405 6.23 5.62 13.04
C ALA A 405 4.77 5.21 12.76
N MET A 406 4.54 4.32 11.79
CA MET A 406 3.21 3.84 11.46
C MET A 406 2.59 2.98 12.57
N LEU A 407 3.37 2.16 13.29
CA LEU A 407 2.87 1.45 14.48
C LEU A 407 2.33 2.45 15.53
N GLU A 408 3.08 3.54 15.80
CA GLU A 408 2.66 4.54 16.77
C GLU A 408 1.42 5.32 16.30
N ILE A 409 1.33 5.68 15.02
CA ILE A 409 0.17 6.36 14.43
C ILE A 409 -1.08 5.50 14.51
N GLN A 410 -0.95 4.19 14.24
CA GLN A 410 -2.05 3.23 14.30
C GLN A 410 -2.41 2.80 15.72
N GLY A 411 -1.66 3.25 16.75
CA GLY A 411 -1.86 2.84 18.13
C GLY A 411 -1.54 1.36 18.38
N LYS A 412 -0.75 0.71 17.53
CA LYS A 412 -0.30 -0.67 17.73
C LYS A 412 0.76 -0.76 18.82
N PRO A 413 0.85 -1.90 19.54
CA PRO A 413 1.89 -2.10 20.54
C PRO A 413 3.30 -1.97 19.96
N MET A 414 4.23 -1.41 20.73
CA MET A 414 5.63 -1.27 20.29
C MET A 414 6.37 -2.61 20.14
N ASP A 415 5.85 -3.68 20.74
CA ASP A 415 6.35 -5.04 20.60
C ASP A 415 5.67 -5.83 19.47
N TYR A 416 4.88 -5.16 18.63
CA TYR A 416 4.14 -5.79 17.54
C TYR A 416 5.02 -6.70 16.68
N TYR A 417 6.18 -6.23 16.24
CA TYR A 417 7.10 -7.01 15.42
C TYR A 417 7.80 -8.13 16.19
N LYS A 418 8.02 -7.98 17.49
CA LYS A 418 8.59 -9.05 18.33
C LYS A 418 7.65 -10.26 18.42
N THR A 419 6.36 -10.03 18.46
CA THR A 419 5.33 -11.07 18.61
C THR A 419 4.75 -11.55 17.28
N TYR A 420 5.04 -10.89 16.17
CA TYR A 420 4.44 -11.16 14.86
C TYR A 420 4.66 -12.61 14.41
N ARG A 421 5.92 -13.05 14.38
CA ARG A 421 6.27 -14.41 13.90
C ARG A 421 5.65 -15.51 14.76
N ASP A 422 5.58 -15.32 16.07
CA ASP A 422 4.97 -16.29 16.98
C ASP A 422 3.45 -16.38 16.75
N LYS A 423 2.79 -15.24 16.48
CA LYS A 423 1.37 -15.22 16.14
C LYS A 423 1.08 -15.91 14.80
N ILE A 424 1.94 -15.76 13.80
CA ILE A 424 1.84 -16.49 12.54
C ILE A 424 2.03 -18.00 12.76
N LYS A 425 3.08 -18.40 13.50
CA LYS A 425 3.36 -19.83 13.82
C LYS A 425 2.26 -20.50 14.62
N ALA A 426 1.54 -19.74 15.43
CA ALA A 426 0.45 -20.25 16.26
C ALA A 426 -0.84 -20.55 15.47
N VAL A 427 -0.93 -20.17 14.19
CA VAL A 427 -2.11 -20.45 13.37
C VAL A 427 -2.14 -21.93 13.02
N THR A 428 -3.25 -22.59 13.34
CA THR A 428 -3.48 -24.01 13.01
C THR A 428 -4.42 -24.18 11.82
N LYS A 429 -4.51 -25.38 11.27
CA LYS A 429 -5.44 -25.72 10.18
C LYS A 429 -6.90 -25.51 10.59
N GLU A 430 -7.23 -25.92 11.83
CA GLU A 430 -8.56 -25.73 12.42
C GLU A 430 -8.89 -24.26 12.51
N LYS A 431 -7.92 -23.43 12.91
CA LYS A 431 -8.10 -21.98 12.98
C LYS A 431 -8.29 -21.35 11.59
N VAL A 432 -7.60 -21.83 10.57
CA VAL A 432 -7.80 -21.41 9.17
C VAL A 432 -9.23 -21.70 8.73
N MET A 433 -9.76 -22.91 8.97
CA MET A 433 -11.12 -23.29 8.61
C MET A 433 -12.16 -22.51 9.44
N GLU A 434 -11.90 -22.30 10.74
CA GLU A 434 -12.75 -21.47 11.62
C GLU A 434 -12.89 -20.06 11.07
N VAL A 435 -11.77 -19.37 10.76
CA VAL A 435 -11.81 -17.98 10.25
C VAL A 435 -12.38 -17.91 8.82
N ALA A 436 -12.14 -18.92 7.98
CA ALA A 436 -12.78 -19.02 6.67
C ALA A 436 -14.30 -19.09 6.80
N THR A 437 -14.81 -19.92 7.71
CA THR A 437 -16.25 -20.04 7.98
C THR A 437 -16.82 -18.77 8.58
N LYS A 438 -16.08 -18.12 9.46
CA LYS A 438 -16.50 -16.90 10.19
C LYS A 438 -16.50 -15.64 9.34
N TYR A 439 -15.58 -15.52 8.38
CA TYR A 439 -15.33 -14.26 7.66
C TYR A 439 -15.50 -14.32 6.15
N ILE A 440 -15.77 -15.50 5.56
CA ILE A 440 -16.12 -15.64 4.15
C ILE A 440 -17.57 -16.08 4.06
N HIS A 441 -18.39 -15.27 3.40
CA HIS A 441 -19.86 -15.46 3.31
C HIS A 441 -20.29 -15.53 1.85
N PRO A 442 -20.14 -16.68 1.16
CA PRO A 442 -20.51 -16.81 -0.27
C PRO A 442 -21.97 -16.44 -0.54
N GLU A 443 -22.86 -16.65 0.44
CA GLU A 443 -24.28 -16.30 0.37
C GLU A 443 -24.57 -14.79 0.47
N LYS A 444 -23.56 -13.97 0.81
CA LYS A 444 -23.67 -12.50 0.98
C LYS A 444 -22.75 -11.74 0.04
N ILE A 445 -22.33 -12.37 -1.06
CA ILE A 445 -21.36 -11.77 -1.98
C ILE A 445 -22.07 -10.83 -2.97
N ALA A 446 -21.47 -9.64 -3.16
CA ALA A 446 -21.69 -8.82 -4.33
C ALA A 446 -20.67 -9.23 -5.41
N ILE A 447 -21.11 -9.55 -6.59
CA ILE A 447 -20.28 -9.88 -7.75
C ILE A 447 -20.37 -8.72 -8.72
N MET A 448 -19.37 -7.85 -8.76
CA MET A 448 -19.34 -6.75 -9.71
C MET A 448 -18.54 -7.13 -10.95
N VAL A 449 -19.13 -6.86 -12.11
CA VAL A 449 -18.55 -7.18 -13.43
C VAL A 449 -18.57 -5.92 -14.29
N VAL A 450 -17.41 -5.56 -14.84
CA VAL A 450 -17.27 -4.55 -15.89
C VAL A 450 -16.90 -5.26 -17.18
N GLY A 451 -17.71 -5.15 -18.23
CA GLY A 451 -17.49 -5.85 -19.49
C GLY A 451 -18.58 -5.59 -20.51
N ASP A 452 -18.49 -6.29 -21.63
CA ASP A 452 -19.57 -6.31 -22.62
C ASP A 452 -20.60 -7.37 -22.27
N TRP A 453 -21.86 -6.95 -22.15
CA TRP A 453 -22.93 -7.80 -21.63
C TRP A 453 -23.13 -9.07 -22.45
N GLU A 454 -23.32 -8.92 -23.76
CA GLU A 454 -23.70 -10.06 -24.61
C GLU A 454 -22.71 -11.22 -24.51
N PRO A 455 -21.39 -11.03 -24.73
CA PRO A 455 -20.45 -12.14 -24.59
C PRO A 455 -20.24 -12.57 -23.12
N CYS A 456 -20.35 -11.68 -22.13
CA CYS A 456 -20.22 -12.06 -20.72
C CYS A 456 -21.40 -12.92 -20.23
N ASN A 457 -22.62 -12.64 -20.73
CA ASN A 457 -23.83 -13.33 -20.30
C ASN A 457 -24.14 -14.61 -21.10
N LYS A 458 -23.50 -14.79 -22.26
CA LYS A 458 -23.74 -15.98 -23.10
C LYS A 458 -23.28 -17.28 -22.45
N GLY A 459 -22.31 -17.21 -21.56
CA GLY A 459 -21.66 -18.38 -20.98
C GLY A 459 -20.63 -19.02 -21.91
N SER A 460 -20.03 -20.11 -21.46
CA SER A 460 -19.02 -20.87 -22.17
C SER A 460 -19.38 -22.33 -22.25
N ASP A 461 -18.68 -23.13 -23.08
CA ASP A 461 -18.88 -24.58 -23.17
C ASP A 461 -18.66 -25.28 -21.81
N LYS A 462 -17.78 -24.74 -20.95
CA LYS A 462 -17.50 -25.26 -19.60
C LYS A 462 -18.54 -24.86 -18.56
N LEU A 463 -19.25 -23.74 -18.78
CA LEU A 463 -20.36 -23.29 -17.95
C LEU A 463 -21.39 -22.57 -18.85
N PRO A 464 -22.34 -23.28 -19.43
CA PRO A 464 -23.44 -22.66 -20.17
C PRO A 464 -24.37 -21.91 -19.22
N GLY A 465 -25.07 -20.90 -19.76
CA GLY A 465 -26.00 -20.06 -19.02
C GLY A 465 -25.51 -18.66 -18.69
N GLY A 466 -26.45 -17.81 -18.30
CA GLY A 466 -26.21 -16.40 -18.02
C GLY A 466 -25.60 -16.12 -16.64
N LEU A 467 -25.33 -14.87 -16.39
CA LEU A 467 -24.81 -14.40 -15.08
C LEU A 467 -25.87 -14.46 -13.98
N ASP A 468 -27.17 -14.58 -14.34
CA ASP A 468 -28.29 -14.76 -13.43
C ASP A 468 -28.24 -16.06 -12.62
N GLN A 469 -27.46 -17.06 -13.05
CA GLN A 469 -27.17 -18.25 -12.24
C GLN A 469 -26.44 -17.96 -10.92
N PHE A 470 -25.82 -16.79 -10.80
CA PHE A 470 -25.11 -16.33 -9.57
C PHE A 470 -25.96 -15.41 -8.70
N GLY A 471 -27.24 -15.27 -9.00
CA GLY A 471 -28.18 -14.42 -8.30
C GLY A 471 -28.78 -13.33 -9.19
N LYS A 472 -29.55 -12.44 -8.59
CA LYS A 472 -30.19 -11.35 -9.32
C LYS A 472 -29.16 -10.46 -9.99
N VAL A 473 -29.44 -10.10 -11.25
CA VAL A 473 -28.58 -9.20 -12.02
C VAL A 473 -29.09 -7.76 -11.89
N HIS A 474 -28.24 -6.90 -11.31
CA HIS A 474 -28.45 -5.46 -11.21
C HIS A 474 -27.61 -4.77 -12.28
N ARG A 475 -28.27 -4.00 -13.15
CA ARG A 475 -27.56 -3.12 -14.11
C ARG A 475 -27.15 -1.86 -13.39
N VAL A 476 -25.85 -1.56 -13.38
CA VAL A 476 -25.27 -0.37 -12.77
C VAL A 476 -24.86 0.57 -13.88
N ASN A 477 -25.41 1.78 -13.87
CA ASN A 477 -25.02 2.80 -14.82
C ASN A 477 -23.61 3.29 -14.57
N LEU A 478 -22.84 3.47 -15.62
CA LEU A 478 -21.54 4.12 -15.57
C LEU A 478 -21.72 5.57 -15.12
N ARG A 479 -20.86 6.07 -14.24
CA ARG A 479 -20.88 7.47 -13.84
C ARG A 479 -19.91 8.29 -14.66
N ASP A 480 -20.34 9.49 -15.03
CA ASP A 480 -19.43 10.49 -15.57
C ASP A 480 -18.46 10.98 -14.47
N PRO A 481 -17.15 10.73 -14.59
CA PRO A 481 -16.20 11.13 -13.55
C PRO A 481 -16.09 12.65 -13.42
N MET A 482 -16.51 13.42 -14.43
CA MET A 482 -16.48 14.88 -14.37
C MET A 482 -17.59 15.46 -13.48
N THR A 483 -18.75 14.82 -13.44
CA THR A 483 -19.93 15.30 -12.71
C THR A 483 -20.29 14.43 -11.51
N GLY A 484 -19.89 13.14 -11.52
CA GLY A 484 -20.32 12.11 -10.57
C GLY A 484 -21.73 11.58 -10.84
N GLU A 485 -22.43 12.08 -11.85
CA GLU A 485 -23.77 11.66 -12.23
C GLU A 485 -23.76 10.39 -13.07
N GLU A 486 -24.85 9.63 -13.02
CA GLU A 486 -25.02 8.44 -13.85
C GLU A 486 -25.19 8.81 -15.32
N ILE A 487 -24.44 8.16 -16.20
CA ILE A 487 -24.60 8.25 -17.64
C ILE A 487 -25.81 7.37 -18.03
N LYS A 488 -26.82 7.97 -18.59
CA LYS A 488 -28.06 7.28 -19.02
C LYS A 488 -27.85 6.53 -20.33
#